data_fa4a49856ef12ccb1e69b83afcce66f2
#
_entry.id   fa4a49856ef12ccb1e69b83afcce66f2
#
_cell.length_a   1.000
_cell.length_b   1.000
_cell.length_c   1.000
_cell.angle_alpha   90.00
_cell.angle_beta   90.00
_cell.angle_gamma   90.00
#
_symmetry.space_group_name_H-M   'P 1'
#
loop_
_entity.id
_entity.type
_entity.pdbx_description
1 polymer ?
#
loop_
_entity_poly.entity_id
_entity_poly.type
_entity_poly.pdbx_seq_one_letter_code
_entity_poly.pdbx_strand_id
1 'polypeptide(L)'
;RYKDPARFASSEVVELNEYSSIWYGKLEERDSYFLLSPQSYLQCADEFITKASKYGLDGVSFRDFGYQLAADYNDKRHVSRSKAIDIQNDTFKSAKDNKLGVMINAGNDYALENVDFITNMTLHGNRYAILDNLVPFYQIALHGYKNYAGTAVNLGYENDQVILEAAESGAGLYFVFMKESEKILQETYYTEYYSACFDDWKDRFVSMY
;
A
#
# COMPACT_ATOMS: atom_id res chain seq x y z
N ARG A 1 4.11 0.87 22.38
CA ARG A 1 3.33 -0.36 22.67
C ARG A 1 1.93 -0.13 22.19
N TYR A 2 1.55 -0.79 21.10
CA TYR A 2 0.17 -0.78 20.61
C TYR A 2 -0.68 -1.54 21.64
N LYS A 3 -1.61 -0.84 22.26
CA LYS A 3 -2.40 -1.39 23.37
C LYS A 3 -3.65 -2.15 22.90
N ASP A 4 -4.01 -2.04 21.61
CA ASP A 4 -5.31 -2.45 21.13
C ASP A 4 -5.26 -3.26 19.82
N PRO A 5 -4.78 -4.53 19.86
CA PRO A 5 -4.85 -5.39 18.68
C PRO A 5 -6.30 -5.81 18.39
N ALA A 6 -6.65 -5.95 17.12
CA ALA A 6 -7.91 -6.56 16.71
C ALA A 6 -7.96 -8.03 17.18
N ARG A 7 -9.18 -8.54 17.42
CA ARG A 7 -9.39 -9.90 17.90
C ARG A 7 -10.37 -10.66 17.01
N PHE A 8 -10.14 -11.96 16.94
CA PHE A 8 -11.14 -12.90 16.42
C PHE A 8 -12.30 -13.08 17.41
N ALA A 9 -13.39 -13.71 16.94
CA ALA A 9 -14.50 -14.09 17.82
C ALA A 9 -14.10 -15.07 18.93
N SER A 10 -12.99 -15.82 18.75
CA SER A 10 -12.37 -16.66 19.79
C SER A 10 -11.64 -15.87 20.88
N SER A 11 -11.61 -14.55 20.79
CA SER A 11 -10.82 -13.63 21.64
C SER A 11 -9.30 -13.67 21.41
N GLU A 12 -8.81 -14.49 20.50
CA GLU A 12 -7.41 -14.51 20.08
C GLU A 12 -7.06 -13.23 19.32
N VAL A 13 -5.82 -12.78 19.44
CA VAL A 13 -5.30 -11.62 18.71
C VAL A 13 -5.15 -11.98 17.23
N VAL A 14 -5.54 -11.06 16.35
CA VAL A 14 -5.33 -11.22 14.91
C VAL A 14 -3.86 -10.99 14.60
N GLU A 15 -3.19 -12.06 14.20
CA GLU A 15 -1.81 -12.07 13.76
C GLU A 15 -1.74 -12.27 12.25
N LEU A 16 -1.01 -11.39 11.58
CA LEU A 16 -0.75 -11.49 10.15
C LEU A 16 0.63 -12.11 9.95
N ASN A 17 0.69 -13.19 9.19
CA ASN A 17 1.92 -13.84 8.81
C ASN A 17 2.21 -13.55 7.34
N GLU A 18 3.47 -13.37 6.99
CA GLU A 18 3.88 -13.33 5.60
C GLU A 18 4.14 -14.75 5.08
N TYR A 19 3.72 -14.99 3.84
CA TYR A 19 3.86 -16.29 3.16
C TYR A 19 4.74 -16.12 1.92
N SER A 20 5.54 -17.13 1.66
CA SER A 20 6.31 -17.19 0.42
C SER A 20 5.37 -17.32 -0.78
N SER A 21 5.58 -16.52 -1.81
CA SER A 21 4.88 -16.66 -3.09
C SER A 21 5.32 -17.89 -3.90
N ILE A 22 6.44 -18.50 -3.53
CA ILE A 22 7.03 -19.63 -4.24
C ILE A 22 6.51 -20.96 -3.69
N TRP A 23 6.56 -21.15 -2.35
CA TRP A 23 6.14 -22.43 -1.74
C TRP A 23 4.90 -22.33 -0.85
N TYR A 24 4.28 -21.15 -0.77
CA TYR A 24 3.06 -20.87 0.00
C TYR A 24 3.14 -21.18 1.50
N GLY A 25 4.33 -21.44 2.01
CA GLY A 25 4.59 -21.63 3.44
C GLY A 25 4.82 -20.31 4.16
N LYS A 26 4.55 -20.29 5.47
CA LYS A 26 4.86 -19.15 6.34
C LYS A 26 6.35 -18.85 6.29
N LEU A 27 6.70 -17.57 6.16
CA LEU A 27 8.07 -17.10 6.26
C LEU A 27 8.43 -16.97 7.74
N GLU A 28 9.06 -17.97 8.30
CA GLU A 28 9.44 -18.02 9.72
C GLU A 28 10.51 -16.99 10.09
N GLU A 29 11.26 -16.53 9.11
CA GLU A 29 12.30 -15.49 9.25
C GLU A 29 11.74 -14.08 9.42
N ARG A 30 10.44 -13.90 9.21
CA ARG A 30 9.75 -12.62 9.32
C ARG A 30 8.89 -12.58 10.56
N ASP A 31 9.01 -11.49 11.29
CA ASP A 31 8.18 -11.24 12.47
C ASP A 31 6.69 -11.19 12.08
N SER A 32 5.87 -11.78 12.94
CA SER A 32 4.42 -11.65 12.81
C SER A 32 3.97 -10.24 13.15
N TYR A 33 3.01 -9.72 12.40
CA TYR A 33 2.40 -8.42 12.66
C TYR A 33 1.05 -8.60 13.34
N PHE A 34 0.80 -7.80 14.37
CA PHE A 34 -0.52 -7.72 14.96
C PHE A 34 -1.36 -6.66 14.26
N LEU A 35 -2.58 -7.03 13.88
CA LEU A 35 -3.50 -6.09 13.28
C LEU A 35 -4.04 -5.13 14.36
N LEU A 36 -3.94 -3.83 14.11
CA LEU A 36 -4.48 -2.82 15.00
C LEU A 36 -6.02 -2.83 14.93
N SER A 37 -6.69 -2.65 16.06
CA SER A 37 -8.15 -2.46 16.07
C SER A 37 -8.54 -1.20 15.28
N PRO A 38 -9.57 -1.27 14.40
CA PRO A 38 -10.05 -0.09 13.68
C PRO A 38 -10.44 1.08 14.58
N GLN A 39 -10.88 0.84 15.80
CA GLN A 39 -11.18 1.93 16.76
C GLN A 39 -9.96 2.82 17.07
N SER A 40 -8.76 2.28 16.96
CA SER A 40 -7.53 3.03 17.25
C SER A 40 -6.97 3.76 16.03
N TYR A 41 -7.54 3.55 14.82
CA TYR A 41 -7.00 4.12 13.58
C TYR A 41 -6.98 5.65 13.62
N LEU A 42 -8.11 6.27 13.93
CA LEU A 42 -8.24 7.73 13.91
C LEU A 42 -7.30 8.38 14.92
N GLN A 43 -7.21 7.85 16.14
CA GLN A 43 -6.28 8.39 17.14
C GLN A 43 -4.83 8.28 16.69
N CYS A 44 -4.40 7.12 16.19
CA CYS A 44 -3.03 6.92 15.72
C CYS A 44 -2.71 7.82 14.51
N ALA A 45 -3.69 7.99 13.62
CA ALA A 45 -3.55 8.83 12.45
C ALA A 45 -3.45 10.31 12.83
N ASP A 46 -4.26 10.81 13.75
CA ASP A 46 -4.22 12.21 14.20
C ASP A 46 -2.85 12.57 14.81
N GLU A 47 -2.25 11.66 15.59
CA GLU A 47 -0.90 11.85 16.09
C GLU A 47 0.13 11.92 14.95
N PHE A 48 -0.01 11.07 13.92
CA PHE A 48 0.85 11.04 12.76
C PHE A 48 0.66 12.27 11.87
N ILE A 49 -0.59 12.65 11.58
CA ILE A 49 -0.96 13.83 10.79
C ILE A 49 -0.43 15.10 11.45
N THR A 50 -0.58 15.23 12.77
CA THR A 50 -0.04 16.37 13.53
C THR A 50 1.47 16.50 13.39
N LYS A 51 2.19 15.37 13.44
CA LYS A 51 3.64 15.37 13.23
C LYS A 51 4.00 15.73 11.78
N ALA A 52 3.31 15.16 10.81
CA ALA A 52 3.53 15.45 9.39
C ALA A 52 3.36 16.94 9.08
N SER A 53 2.28 17.55 9.56
CA SER A 53 2.02 18.99 9.42
C SER A 53 3.10 19.84 10.09
N LYS A 54 3.59 19.42 11.27
CA LYS A 54 4.66 20.15 11.97
C LYS A 54 5.98 20.14 11.19
N TYR A 55 6.26 19.06 10.45
CA TYR A 55 7.46 18.96 9.60
C TYR A 55 7.28 19.61 8.22
N GLY A 56 6.12 20.18 7.92
CA GLY A 56 5.84 20.80 6.63
C GLY A 56 5.77 19.81 5.47
N LEU A 57 5.27 18.60 5.72
CA LEU A 57 5.06 17.60 4.67
C LEU A 57 3.80 17.92 3.88
N ASP A 58 3.82 17.65 2.57
CA ASP A 58 2.69 17.88 1.67
C ASP A 58 1.66 16.74 1.70
N GLY A 59 2.02 15.58 2.24
CA GLY A 59 1.14 14.43 2.27
C GLY A 59 1.61 13.31 3.19
N VAL A 60 0.75 12.32 3.35
CA VAL A 60 0.96 11.13 4.17
C VAL A 60 0.54 9.87 3.42
N SER A 61 1.19 8.75 3.72
CA SER A 61 0.81 7.44 3.18
C SER A 61 0.20 6.57 4.28
N PHE A 62 -1.03 6.13 4.04
CA PHE A 62 -1.70 5.10 4.83
C PHE A 62 -1.65 3.76 4.06
N ARG A 63 -0.48 3.33 3.73
CA ARG A 63 -0.17 2.23 2.83
C ARG A 63 -1.21 1.11 2.81
N ASP A 64 -1.42 0.45 3.93
CA ASP A 64 -2.19 -0.79 4.03
C ASP A 64 -3.72 -0.57 4.00
N PHE A 65 -4.19 0.65 4.28
CA PHE A 65 -5.62 0.97 4.23
C PHE A 65 -6.22 0.88 2.83
N GLY A 66 -5.40 0.89 1.79
CA GLY A 66 -5.87 0.69 0.41
C GLY A 66 -6.34 -0.74 0.11
N TYR A 67 -5.92 -1.74 0.89
CA TYR A 67 -6.25 -3.14 0.64
C TYR A 67 -6.59 -3.96 1.90
N GLN A 68 -6.22 -3.50 3.07
CA GLN A 68 -6.54 -4.17 4.33
C GLN A 68 -7.82 -3.59 4.94
N LEU A 69 -8.82 -4.43 5.07
CA LEU A 69 -10.06 -4.10 5.75
C LEU A 69 -10.33 -5.14 6.84
N ALA A 70 -10.17 -4.73 8.07
CA ALA A 70 -10.31 -5.60 9.22
C ALA A 70 -11.60 -5.34 9.99
N ALA A 71 -12.10 -6.40 10.65
CA ALA A 71 -13.06 -6.28 11.74
C ALA A 71 -12.35 -6.52 13.07
N ASP A 72 -12.92 -6.03 14.16
CA ASP A 72 -12.50 -6.36 15.52
C ASP A 72 -13.69 -6.98 16.26
N TYR A 73 -13.56 -8.25 16.64
CA TYR A 73 -14.59 -9.00 17.35
C TYR A 73 -14.41 -8.97 18.88
N ASN A 74 -13.65 -8.00 19.39
CA ASN A 74 -13.51 -7.82 20.81
C ASN A 74 -14.86 -7.49 21.46
N ASP A 75 -15.25 -8.23 22.51
CA ASP A 75 -16.57 -8.09 23.17
C ASP A 75 -16.87 -6.67 23.68
N LYS A 76 -15.83 -5.93 24.05
CA LYS A 76 -15.98 -4.57 24.61
C LYS A 76 -15.94 -3.46 23.56
N ARG A 77 -15.47 -3.79 22.34
CA ARG A 77 -15.22 -2.79 21.29
C ARG A 77 -15.35 -3.38 19.87
N HIS A 78 -16.42 -4.11 19.68
CA HIS A 78 -16.71 -4.72 18.39
C HIS A 78 -16.81 -3.68 17.27
N VAL A 79 -16.08 -3.93 16.18
CA VAL A 79 -16.13 -3.14 14.95
C VAL A 79 -16.36 -4.08 13.77
N SER A 80 -17.48 -3.93 13.09
CA SER A 80 -17.74 -4.64 11.83
C SER A 80 -16.86 -4.13 10.70
N ARG A 81 -16.72 -4.90 9.61
CA ARG A 81 -16.02 -4.44 8.40
C ARG A 81 -16.62 -3.15 7.83
N SER A 82 -17.95 -3.06 7.75
CA SER A 82 -18.61 -1.85 7.26
C SER A 82 -18.26 -0.63 8.13
N LYS A 83 -18.26 -0.78 9.44
CA LYS A 83 -17.86 0.30 10.34
C LYS A 83 -16.36 0.65 10.23
N ALA A 84 -15.52 -0.34 9.93
CA ALA A 84 -14.10 -0.10 9.68
C ALA A 84 -13.87 0.73 8.41
N ILE A 85 -14.69 0.57 7.36
CA ILE A 85 -14.66 1.43 6.16
C ILE A 85 -14.91 2.90 6.55
N ASP A 86 -15.93 3.16 7.34
CA ASP A 86 -16.25 4.52 7.80
C ASP A 86 -15.04 5.12 8.55
N ILE A 87 -14.46 4.37 9.49
CA ILE A 87 -13.33 4.81 10.29
C ILE A 87 -12.08 5.09 9.42
N GLN A 88 -11.82 4.23 8.42
CA GLN A 88 -10.71 4.47 7.49
C GLN A 88 -10.94 5.74 6.66
N ASN A 89 -12.15 5.94 6.15
CA ASN A 89 -12.48 7.14 5.40
C ASN A 89 -12.44 8.41 6.27
N ASP A 90 -12.88 8.34 7.53
CA ASP A 90 -12.72 9.44 8.48
C ASP A 90 -11.24 9.76 8.73
N THR A 91 -10.38 8.74 8.75
CA THR A 91 -8.92 8.89 8.88
C THR A 91 -8.32 9.63 7.67
N PHE A 92 -8.71 9.26 6.43
CA PHE A 92 -8.28 9.97 5.23
C PHE A 92 -8.79 11.42 5.24
N LYS A 93 -10.02 11.62 5.65
CA LYS A 93 -10.65 12.94 5.76
C LYS A 93 -9.91 13.84 6.74
N SER A 94 -9.51 13.31 7.91
CA SER A 94 -8.68 14.04 8.87
C SER A 94 -7.37 14.55 8.24
N ALA A 95 -6.69 13.74 7.41
CA ALA A 95 -5.51 14.19 6.69
C ALA A 95 -5.83 15.32 5.68
N LYS A 96 -6.92 15.17 4.91
CA LYS A 96 -7.38 16.20 3.96
C LYS A 96 -7.74 17.53 4.63
N ASP A 97 -8.40 17.46 5.78
CA ASP A 97 -8.77 18.65 6.57
C ASP A 97 -7.53 19.40 7.07
N ASN A 98 -6.43 18.67 7.27
CA ASN A 98 -5.10 19.23 7.56
C ASN A 98 -4.30 19.62 6.32
N LYS A 99 -4.93 19.64 5.13
CA LYS A 99 -4.33 20.00 3.83
C LYS A 99 -3.19 19.08 3.39
N LEU A 100 -3.20 17.85 3.83
CA LEU A 100 -2.25 16.83 3.41
C LEU A 100 -2.82 15.98 2.27
N GLY A 101 -2.00 15.69 1.27
CA GLY A 101 -2.27 14.67 0.28
C GLY A 101 -2.30 13.28 0.91
N VAL A 102 -3.16 12.40 0.42
CA VAL A 102 -3.32 11.02 0.92
C VAL A 102 -2.89 10.02 -0.13
N MET A 103 -1.98 9.14 0.22
CA MET A 103 -1.52 8.04 -0.62
C MET A 103 -1.82 6.69 0.03
N ILE A 104 -2.19 5.70 -0.79
CA ILE A 104 -2.41 4.31 -0.38
C ILE A 104 -1.81 3.32 -1.39
N ASN A 105 -1.68 2.06 -0.99
CA ASN A 105 -1.35 0.96 -1.89
C ASN A 105 -2.60 0.22 -2.37
N ALA A 106 -2.53 -0.37 -3.55
CA ALA A 106 -3.53 -1.21 -4.22
C ALA A 106 -4.84 -0.50 -4.60
N GLY A 107 -5.48 0.22 -3.68
CA GLY A 107 -6.65 1.06 -3.98
C GLY A 107 -7.93 0.29 -4.21
N ASN A 108 -8.42 -0.49 -3.24
CA ASN A 108 -9.76 -1.05 -3.32
C ASN A 108 -10.83 0.06 -3.30
N ASP A 109 -11.98 -0.21 -3.89
CA ASP A 109 -13.06 0.75 -4.13
C ASP A 109 -13.50 1.54 -2.89
N TYR A 110 -13.56 0.90 -1.74
CA TYR A 110 -13.97 1.52 -0.47
C TYR A 110 -13.02 2.64 0.00
N ALA A 111 -11.77 2.68 -0.50
CA ALA A 111 -10.77 3.64 -0.07
C ALA A 111 -10.62 4.84 -1.02
N LEU A 112 -11.27 4.82 -2.20
CA LEU A 112 -10.98 5.77 -3.28
C LEU A 112 -11.44 7.20 -3.03
N GLU A 113 -12.50 7.40 -2.23
CA GLU A 113 -13.17 8.71 -2.12
C GLU A 113 -12.22 9.83 -1.71
N ASN A 114 -11.43 9.60 -0.67
CA ASN A 114 -10.60 10.63 -0.02
C ASN A 114 -9.10 10.48 -0.30
N VAL A 115 -8.71 9.78 -1.38
CA VAL A 115 -7.32 9.48 -1.73
C VAL A 115 -6.89 10.25 -2.97
N ASP A 116 -5.66 10.73 -2.99
CA ASP A 116 -5.09 11.47 -4.12
C ASP A 116 -4.19 10.59 -4.99
N PHE A 117 -3.42 9.66 -4.37
CA PHE A 117 -2.46 8.82 -5.05
C PHE A 117 -2.61 7.35 -4.65
N ILE A 118 -2.51 6.48 -5.64
CA ILE A 118 -2.54 5.03 -5.44
C ILE A 118 -1.28 4.45 -6.05
N THR A 119 -0.51 3.68 -5.26
CA THR A 119 0.64 2.94 -5.74
C THR A 119 0.39 1.44 -5.68
N ASN A 120 1.18 0.66 -6.38
CA ASN A 120 1.04 -0.81 -6.44
C ASN A 120 -0.38 -1.27 -6.83
N MET A 121 -1.07 -0.49 -7.67
CA MET A 121 -2.33 -0.94 -8.26
C MET A 121 -2.04 -2.11 -9.20
N THR A 122 -2.84 -3.16 -9.12
CA THR A 122 -2.73 -4.29 -10.06
C THR A 122 -3.15 -3.83 -11.45
N LEU A 123 -2.20 -3.78 -12.40
CA LEU A 123 -2.45 -3.37 -13.78
C LEU A 123 -2.75 -4.56 -14.71
N HIS A 124 -2.43 -5.76 -14.29
CA HIS A 124 -2.65 -7.01 -15.03
C HIS A 124 -3.62 -7.93 -14.29
N GLY A 125 -4.20 -8.89 -15.00
CA GLY A 125 -5.07 -9.91 -14.41
C GLY A 125 -4.31 -11.04 -13.74
N ASN A 126 -5.06 -11.99 -13.21
CA ASN A 126 -4.53 -13.18 -12.54
C ASN A 126 -3.87 -14.21 -13.49
N ARG A 127 -3.91 -13.97 -14.81
CA ARG A 127 -3.33 -14.83 -15.87
C ARG A 127 -3.76 -16.31 -15.78
N TYR A 128 -4.98 -16.56 -15.29
CA TYR A 128 -5.51 -17.93 -15.32
C TYR A 128 -5.69 -18.42 -16.76
N ALA A 129 -5.31 -19.68 -16.99
CA ALA A 129 -5.34 -20.30 -18.34
C ALA A 129 -6.74 -20.34 -19.00
N ILE A 130 -7.80 -20.13 -18.24
CA ILE A 130 -9.19 -20.08 -18.74
C ILE A 130 -9.62 -18.68 -19.20
N LEU A 131 -8.75 -17.65 -19.03
CA LEU A 131 -9.02 -16.29 -19.42
C LEU A 131 -8.26 -15.94 -20.70
N ASP A 132 -8.96 -15.62 -21.77
CA ASP A 132 -8.35 -15.22 -23.03
C ASP A 132 -7.78 -13.81 -22.97
N ASN A 133 -8.54 -12.85 -22.42
CA ASN A 133 -8.15 -11.45 -22.33
C ASN A 133 -8.60 -10.82 -21.01
N LEU A 134 -7.80 -9.86 -20.54
CA LEU A 134 -8.18 -8.98 -19.44
C LEU A 134 -8.83 -7.71 -19.99
N VAL A 135 -10.01 -7.37 -19.47
CA VAL A 135 -10.57 -6.04 -19.64
C VAL A 135 -10.13 -5.19 -18.42
N PRO A 136 -9.33 -4.14 -18.60
CA PRO A 136 -8.84 -3.32 -17.49
C PRO A 136 -9.93 -2.33 -17.01
N PHE A 137 -11.08 -2.87 -16.61
CA PHE A 137 -12.27 -2.09 -16.29
C PHE A 137 -12.01 -1.08 -15.17
N TYR A 138 -11.24 -1.49 -14.16
CA TYR A 138 -10.94 -0.63 -13.01
C TYR A 138 -10.07 0.57 -13.43
N GLN A 139 -9.07 0.35 -14.25
CA GLN A 139 -8.21 1.39 -14.80
C GLN A 139 -9.01 2.33 -15.71
N ILE A 140 -9.87 1.80 -16.56
CA ILE A 140 -10.76 2.60 -17.42
C ILE A 140 -11.67 3.50 -16.57
N ALA A 141 -12.22 2.99 -15.46
CA ALA A 141 -13.10 3.74 -14.58
C ALA A 141 -12.38 4.83 -13.79
N LEU A 142 -11.12 4.62 -13.43
CA LEU A 142 -10.34 5.54 -12.61
C LEU A 142 -9.50 6.53 -13.41
N HIS A 143 -9.21 6.23 -14.69
CA HIS A 143 -8.38 7.08 -15.54
C HIS A 143 -8.96 8.50 -15.65
N GLY A 144 -8.12 9.50 -15.37
CA GLY A 144 -8.53 10.91 -15.36
C GLY A 144 -9.23 11.40 -14.08
N TYR A 145 -9.60 10.49 -13.17
CA TYR A 145 -10.22 10.83 -11.87
C TYR A 145 -9.28 10.62 -10.69
N LYS A 146 -8.39 9.65 -10.78
CA LYS A 146 -7.41 9.32 -9.73
C LYS A 146 -6.02 9.17 -10.32
N ASN A 147 -5.01 9.59 -9.56
CA ASN A 147 -3.62 9.33 -9.90
C ASN A 147 -3.24 7.95 -9.35
N TYR A 148 -2.85 7.05 -10.23
CA TYR A 148 -2.43 5.71 -9.85
C TYR A 148 -1.19 5.26 -10.62
N ALA A 149 -0.42 4.38 -9.99
CA ALA A 149 0.74 3.71 -10.57
C ALA A 149 0.69 2.21 -10.24
N GLY A 150 1.24 1.41 -11.11
CA GLY A 150 1.45 -0.02 -10.88
C GLY A 150 2.55 -0.30 -9.85
N THR A 151 3.33 -1.34 -10.05
CA THR A 151 4.52 -1.64 -9.24
C THR A 151 5.66 -0.67 -9.56
N ALA A 152 6.60 -0.51 -8.62
CA ALA A 152 7.77 0.32 -8.85
C ALA A 152 8.62 -0.22 -10.02
N VAL A 153 8.99 0.65 -10.96
CA VAL A 153 9.71 0.27 -12.19
C VAL A 153 11.03 -0.42 -11.88
N ASN A 154 11.72 0.02 -10.85
CA ASN A 154 13.08 -0.43 -10.55
C ASN A 154 13.17 -1.54 -9.50
N LEU A 155 12.06 -2.07 -8.99
CA LEU A 155 12.08 -3.15 -7.99
C LEU A 155 11.86 -4.55 -8.59
N GLY A 156 11.75 -4.67 -9.92
CA GLY A 156 11.54 -5.94 -10.61
C GLY A 156 12.65 -6.23 -11.63
N TYR A 157 12.57 -7.42 -12.24
CA TYR A 157 13.50 -7.82 -13.30
C TYR A 157 13.02 -7.42 -14.70
N GLU A 158 11.71 -7.25 -14.90
CA GLU A 158 11.08 -6.96 -16.19
C GLU A 158 10.68 -5.48 -16.29
N ASN A 159 11.64 -4.58 -16.12
CA ASN A 159 11.38 -3.13 -16.02
C ASN A 159 10.66 -2.56 -17.25
N ASP A 160 11.02 -3.01 -18.46
CA ASP A 160 10.37 -2.55 -19.70
C ASP A 160 8.91 -3.03 -19.78
N GLN A 161 8.63 -4.23 -19.28
CA GLN A 161 7.28 -4.74 -19.19
C GLN A 161 6.40 -3.90 -18.24
N VAL A 162 6.94 -3.52 -17.08
CA VAL A 162 6.25 -2.65 -16.12
C VAL A 162 5.90 -1.29 -16.75
N ILE A 163 6.82 -0.72 -17.54
CA ILE A 163 6.60 0.55 -18.24
C ILE A 163 5.49 0.40 -19.30
N LEU A 164 5.51 -0.68 -20.06
CA LEU A 164 4.49 -0.95 -21.09
C LEU A 164 3.11 -1.16 -20.47
N GLU A 165 3.01 -1.96 -19.41
CA GLU A 165 1.75 -2.18 -18.67
C GLU A 165 1.19 -0.88 -18.09
N ALA A 166 2.07 -0.01 -17.58
CA ALA A 166 1.66 1.31 -17.10
C ALA A 166 1.12 2.17 -18.24
N ALA A 167 1.80 2.22 -19.39
CA ALA A 167 1.37 2.97 -20.56
C ALA A 167 0.03 2.47 -21.11
N GLU A 168 -0.14 1.16 -21.24
CA GLU A 168 -1.40 0.53 -21.68
C GLU A 168 -2.58 0.83 -20.76
N SER A 169 -2.30 0.93 -19.45
CA SER A 169 -3.32 1.15 -18.42
C SER A 169 -3.55 2.63 -18.10
N GLY A 170 -2.82 3.56 -18.73
CA GLY A 170 -2.85 4.98 -18.39
C GLY A 170 -2.37 5.28 -16.97
N ALA A 171 -1.53 4.42 -16.41
CA ALA A 171 -0.94 4.58 -15.08
C ALA A 171 0.32 5.43 -15.12
N GLY A 172 0.59 6.14 -14.03
CA GLY A 172 1.87 6.81 -13.82
C GLY A 172 2.99 5.80 -13.53
N LEU A 173 4.23 6.25 -13.73
CA LEU A 173 5.42 5.50 -13.33
C LEU A 173 5.86 5.97 -11.95
N TYR A 174 6.33 5.05 -11.10
CA TYR A 174 7.01 5.42 -9.89
C TYR A 174 8.26 4.55 -9.63
N PHE A 175 9.16 5.09 -8.86
CA PHE A 175 10.42 4.47 -8.51
C PHE A 175 10.60 4.53 -6.99
N VAL A 176 11.29 3.55 -6.45
CA VAL A 176 11.73 3.56 -5.06
C VAL A 176 13.23 3.79 -5.04
N PHE A 177 13.68 4.87 -4.43
CA PHE A 177 15.09 5.23 -4.40
C PHE A 177 15.64 5.29 -2.99
N MET A 178 16.86 4.83 -2.85
CA MET A 178 17.71 5.08 -1.69
C MET A 178 19.01 5.77 -2.15
N LYS A 179 19.56 6.61 -1.29
CA LYS A 179 20.80 7.35 -1.56
C LYS A 179 22.01 6.46 -1.46
N GLU A 180 22.02 5.58 -0.48
CA GLU A 180 23.14 4.68 -0.21
C GLU A 180 23.08 3.45 -1.13
N SER A 181 24.24 2.82 -1.33
CA SER A 181 24.33 1.58 -2.11
C SER A 181 23.51 0.45 -1.44
N GLU A 182 22.94 -0.43 -2.25
CA GLU A 182 22.25 -1.65 -1.85
C GLU A 182 23.09 -2.55 -0.92
N LYS A 183 24.41 -2.44 -0.98
CA LYS A 183 25.34 -3.18 -0.10
C LYS A 183 25.14 -2.94 1.38
N ILE A 184 24.46 -1.83 1.75
CA ILE A 184 24.09 -1.56 3.13
C ILE A 184 22.96 -2.47 3.61
N LEU A 185 22.16 -3.02 2.68
CA LEU A 185 21.06 -3.94 2.93
C LEU A 185 21.61 -5.37 3.03
N GLN A 186 22.26 -5.71 4.13
CA GLN A 186 22.99 -6.98 4.28
C GLN A 186 22.05 -8.17 4.57
N GLU A 187 20.77 -7.93 4.81
CA GLU A 187 19.81 -8.96 5.17
C GLU A 187 18.97 -9.40 3.96
N THR A 188 18.73 -10.69 3.83
CA THR A 188 17.86 -11.28 2.80
C THR A 188 16.42 -10.74 2.84
N TYR A 189 16.00 -10.23 3.99
CA TYR A 189 14.73 -9.55 4.19
C TYR A 189 14.49 -8.38 3.23
N TYR A 190 15.57 -7.67 2.83
CA TYR A 190 15.49 -6.47 2.00
C TYR A 190 15.88 -6.71 0.54
N THR A 191 15.89 -7.94 0.07
CA THR A 191 16.29 -8.28 -1.32
C THR A 191 15.48 -7.55 -2.38
N GLU A 192 14.22 -7.21 -2.09
CA GLU A 192 13.36 -6.45 -2.98
C GLU A 192 13.87 -5.03 -3.27
N TYR A 193 14.73 -4.47 -2.40
CA TYR A 193 15.31 -3.13 -2.54
C TYR A 193 16.72 -3.11 -3.11
N TYR A 194 17.27 -4.24 -3.54
CA TYR A 194 18.64 -4.30 -4.05
C TYR A 194 18.86 -3.51 -5.36
N SER A 195 17.79 -3.16 -6.05
CA SER A 195 17.81 -2.31 -7.24
C SER A 195 17.35 -0.86 -6.98
N ALA A 196 17.34 -0.43 -5.72
CA ALA A 196 16.82 0.88 -5.35
C ALA A 196 17.88 2.00 -5.29
N CYS A 197 19.16 1.72 -5.57
CA CYS A 197 20.20 2.75 -5.55
C CYS A 197 19.92 3.82 -6.63
N PHE A 198 19.84 5.08 -6.21
CA PHE A 198 19.51 6.19 -7.12
C PHE A 198 20.55 6.35 -8.25
N ASP A 199 21.85 6.17 -7.95
CA ASP A 199 22.90 6.38 -8.93
C ASP A 199 22.83 5.41 -10.12
N ASP A 200 22.25 4.22 -9.93
CA ASP A 200 22.08 3.22 -10.99
C ASP A 200 20.93 3.56 -11.94
N TRP A 201 19.99 4.37 -11.49
CA TRP A 201 18.74 4.65 -12.20
C TRP A 201 18.57 6.09 -12.67
N LYS A 202 19.39 7.03 -12.21
CA LYS A 202 19.20 8.46 -12.45
C LYS A 202 19.08 8.83 -13.93
N ASP A 203 19.94 8.25 -14.78
CA ASP A 203 19.95 8.58 -16.21
C ASP A 203 18.68 8.05 -16.91
N ARG A 204 18.26 6.83 -16.55
CA ARG A 204 17.03 6.23 -17.06
C ARG A 204 15.81 6.98 -16.56
N PHE A 205 15.78 7.33 -15.30
CA PHE A 205 14.69 8.14 -14.70
C PHE A 205 14.55 9.48 -15.42
N VAL A 206 15.64 10.22 -15.62
CA VAL A 206 15.63 11.51 -16.33
C VAL A 206 15.19 11.36 -17.79
N SER A 207 15.52 10.25 -18.45
CA SER A 207 15.10 10.01 -19.85
C SER A 207 13.63 9.69 -20.03
N MET A 208 12.91 9.36 -18.95
CA MET A 208 11.46 9.05 -18.96
C MET A 208 10.60 10.28 -18.66
N TYR A 209 11.21 11.36 -18.18
CA TYR A 209 10.56 12.65 -17.90
C TYR A 209 10.97 13.72 -18.92
#